data_5fea9f8378a89fe027d5daef321df914
#
_entry.id   5fea9f8378a89fe027d5daef321df914
#
_cell.length_a   1.000
_cell.length_b   1.000
_cell.length_c   1.000
_cell.angle_alpha   90.00
_cell.angle_beta   90.00
_cell.angle_gamma   90.00
#
_symmetry.space_group_name_H-M   'P 1'
#
loop_
_entity.id
_entity.type
_entity.pdbx_description
1 polymer ?
#
loop_
_entity_poly.entity_id
_entity_poly.type
_entity_poly.pdbx_seq_one_letter_code
_entity_poly.pdbx_strand_id
1 'polypeptide(L)'
;MARPLRLEFAGALYHITARGNERRNIFLGNIDGERATFLDVLAATCERFNWTCHAYCLMSNHYHLLVETPDANLSKGMRHLNGVYTQHVNRTHGRVGHLFQGRFKGIIVQREGYLLELARYVVLNPVRAGMVRMPGDWPWSSYRATVGEVPAPPYLQTDWLLRAFAGGREDAIAGYRRFVADGITAPSPWLGLKSQIYLGSEQFVERVQALIDRKRPLQEIPQRQRRALAKPLDYYASRYPDRDRALAAAYRTGAYSMQAIAEHFGVSRMTVSRAVKCKAQDPTPADETARG
;
A
#
# COMPACT_ATOMS: atom_id res chain seq x y z
N MET A 1 -10.79 13.23 12.00
CA MET A 1 -10.08 12.93 10.74
C MET A 1 -10.47 11.52 10.29
N ALA A 2 -10.92 11.40 9.04
CA ALA A 2 -11.29 10.10 8.47
C ALA A 2 -10.03 9.18 8.39
N ARG A 3 -10.18 7.93 8.82
CA ARG A 3 -9.07 6.97 8.90
C ARG A 3 -8.90 6.22 7.57
N PRO A 4 -7.69 6.15 6.97
CA PRO A 4 -7.46 5.33 5.78
C PRO A 4 -7.96 3.90 5.98
N LEU A 5 -8.61 3.36 4.96
CA LEU A 5 -9.04 1.98 4.94
C LEU A 5 -7.80 1.08 4.99
N ARG A 6 -7.83 0.08 5.84
CA ARG A 6 -6.84 -0.99 5.88
C ARG A 6 -7.56 -2.28 5.57
N LEU A 7 -7.17 -2.87 4.47
CA LEU A 7 -7.65 -4.19 4.09
C LEU A 7 -6.58 -5.19 4.47
N GLU A 8 -6.98 -6.18 5.24
CA GLU A 8 -6.12 -7.28 5.68
C GLU A 8 -6.82 -8.58 5.32
N PHE A 9 -6.15 -9.41 4.55
CA PHE A 9 -6.61 -10.75 4.20
C PHE A 9 -5.42 -11.70 4.07
N ALA A 10 -5.67 -12.98 4.22
CA ALA A 10 -4.64 -14.02 4.13
C ALA A 10 -3.99 -14.07 2.75
N GLY A 11 -2.68 -14.16 2.69
CA GLY A 11 -1.89 -14.16 1.46
C GLY A 11 -1.79 -12.79 0.76
N ALA A 12 -2.13 -11.70 1.44
CA ALA A 12 -2.04 -10.37 0.86
C ALA A 12 -0.59 -9.89 0.77
N LEU A 13 -0.23 -9.34 -0.39
CA LEU A 13 1.05 -8.68 -0.62
C LEU A 13 0.88 -7.16 -0.43
N TYR A 14 1.79 -6.57 0.34
CA TYR A 14 1.76 -5.14 0.64
C TYR A 14 3.09 -4.47 0.35
N HIS A 15 3.03 -3.31 -0.28
CA HIS A 15 4.10 -2.33 -0.18
C HIS A 15 3.81 -1.39 1.00
N ILE A 16 4.72 -1.35 1.95
CA ILE A 16 4.58 -0.60 3.20
C ILE A 16 5.60 0.51 3.27
N THR A 17 5.17 1.67 3.74
CA THR A 17 6.05 2.79 4.08
C THR A 17 5.65 3.39 5.43
N ALA A 18 6.64 3.77 6.24
CA ALA A 18 6.45 4.63 7.39
C ALA A 18 7.55 5.70 7.40
N ARG A 19 7.17 6.93 7.68
CA ARG A 19 8.06 8.09 7.61
C ARG A 19 8.17 8.73 8.97
N GLY A 20 9.34 9.28 9.26
CA GLY A 20 9.62 10.03 10.47
C GLY A 20 8.71 11.25 10.64
N ASN A 21 8.38 11.56 11.90
CA ASN A 21 7.61 12.73 12.23
C ASN A 21 8.31 14.00 11.70
N GLU A 22 7.55 14.93 11.14
CA GLU A 22 8.08 16.15 10.50
C GLU A 22 9.13 15.86 9.40
N ARG A 23 9.11 14.67 8.80
CA ARG A 23 10.09 14.16 7.84
C ARG A 23 11.52 14.06 8.40
N ARG A 24 11.69 14.06 9.72
CA ARG A 24 12.98 13.89 10.39
C ARG A 24 13.50 12.46 10.20
N ASN A 25 14.81 12.31 10.37
CA ASN A 25 15.47 11.00 10.34
C ASN A 25 14.88 10.06 11.41
N ILE A 26 14.76 8.80 11.05
CA ILE A 26 14.31 7.72 11.95
C ILE A 26 15.46 6.88 12.49
N PHE A 27 16.64 7.01 11.90
CA PHE A 27 17.90 6.41 12.36
C PHE A 27 18.77 7.54 12.89
N LEU A 28 19.16 7.46 14.17
CA LEU A 28 19.82 8.53 14.91
C LEU A 28 21.17 8.05 15.45
N GLY A 29 22.06 8.99 15.81
CA GLY A 29 23.35 8.66 16.43
C GLY A 29 24.18 7.73 15.55
N ASN A 30 24.44 6.51 16.02
CA ASN A 30 25.06 5.45 15.22
C ASN A 30 24.06 4.92 14.19
N ILE A 31 23.99 5.59 13.03
CA ILE A 31 22.99 5.35 11.98
C ILE A 31 23.01 3.89 11.48
N ASP A 32 24.19 3.29 11.35
CA ASP A 32 24.33 1.91 10.87
C ASP A 32 23.91 0.89 11.94
N GLY A 33 24.24 1.15 13.21
CA GLY A 33 23.75 0.34 14.33
C GLY A 33 22.22 0.43 14.48
N GLU A 34 21.65 1.61 14.28
CA GLU A 34 20.19 1.82 14.32
C GLU A 34 19.48 1.09 13.18
N ARG A 35 20.05 1.09 11.98
CA ARG A 35 19.50 0.33 10.85
C ARG A 35 19.61 -1.17 11.06
N ALA A 36 20.71 -1.66 11.61
CA ALA A 36 20.88 -3.06 12.00
C ALA A 36 19.80 -3.46 13.01
N THR A 37 19.63 -2.67 14.08
CA THR A 37 18.56 -2.89 15.06
C THR A 37 17.16 -2.90 14.43
N PHE A 38 16.89 -2.03 13.47
CA PHE A 38 15.59 -2.05 12.75
C PHE A 38 15.41 -3.39 12.01
N LEU A 39 16.45 -3.89 11.34
CA LEU A 39 16.41 -5.18 10.64
C LEU A 39 16.21 -6.36 11.60
N ASP A 40 16.80 -6.32 12.80
CA ASP A 40 16.56 -7.31 13.84
C ASP A 40 15.10 -7.30 14.30
N VAL A 41 14.52 -6.12 14.52
CA VAL A 41 13.09 -5.99 14.86
C VAL A 41 12.21 -6.45 13.71
N LEU A 42 12.60 -6.20 12.45
CA LEU A 42 11.90 -6.71 11.28
C LEU A 42 11.95 -8.25 11.24
N ALA A 43 13.11 -8.86 11.48
CA ALA A 43 13.28 -10.31 11.55
C ALA A 43 12.35 -10.93 12.60
N ALA A 44 12.38 -10.42 13.82
CA ALA A 44 11.50 -10.86 14.91
C ALA A 44 10.00 -10.64 14.57
N THR A 45 9.68 -9.59 13.83
CA THR A 45 8.31 -9.34 13.37
C THR A 45 7.88 -10.35 12.31
N CYS A 46 8.74 -10.66 11.34
CA CYS A 46 8.48 -11.66 10.32
C CYS A 46 8.23 -13.04 10.94
N GLU A 47 9.09 -13.46 11.87
CA GLU A 47 8.93 -14.71 12.60
C GLU A 47 7.64 -14.75 13.40
N ARG A 48 7.40 -13.73 14.23
CA ARG A 48 6.25 -13.69 15.15
C ARG A 48 4.90 -13.66 14.45
N PHE A 49 4.80 -12.99 13.29
CA PHE A 49 3.56 -12.77 12.55
C PHE A 49 3.48 -13.58 11.26
N ASN A 50 4.40 -14.51 11.06
CA ASN A 50 4.46 -15.34 9.85
C ASN A 50 4.51 -14.51 8.56
N TRP A 51 5.34 -13.45 8.54
CA TRP A 51 5.48 -12.62 7.35
C TRP A 51 6.60 -13.10 6.45
N THR A 52 6.41 -12.96 5.15
CA THR A 52 7.45 -13.15 4.15
C THR A 52 7.88 -11.80 3.61
N CYS A 53 9.14 -11.41 3.79
CA CYS A 53 9.70 -10.20 3.21
C CYS A 53 10.29 -10.52 1.83
N HIS A 54 9.88 -9.79 0.80
CA HIS A 54 10.39 -9.94 -0.58
C HIS A 54 11.43 -8.88 -0.95
N ALA A 55 11.31 -7.68 -0.38
CA ALA A 55 12.27 -6.61 -0.54
C ALA A 55 12.15 -5.59 0.59
N TYR A 56 13.26 -4.93 0.91
CA TYR A 56 13.27 -3.78 1.82
C TYR A 56 14.27 -2.72 1.38
N CYS A 57 14.05 -1.49 1.83
CA CYS A 57 15.02 -0.40 1.72
C CYS A 57 14.83 0.58 2.88
N LEU A 58 15.90 0.81 3.64
CA LEU A 58 15.94 1.75 4.74
C LEU A 58 16.57 3.05 4.25
N MET A 59 15.75 4.09 4.09
CA MET A 59 16.18 5.45 3.75
C MET A 59 16.59 6.20 5.03
N SER A 60 16.89 7.49 4.94
CA SER A 60 17.26 8.27 6.14
C SER A 60 16.06 8.49 7.07
N ASN A 61 14.92 8.90 6.51
CA ASN A 61 13.76 9.35 7.26
C ASN A 61 12.51 8.50 7.03
N HIS A 62 12.62 7.39 6.32
CA HIS A 62 11.54 6.44 6.06
C HIS A 62 12.10 5.10 5.61
N TYR A 63 11.24 4.10 5.54
CA TYR A 63 11.59 2.80 4.96
C TYR A 63 10.51 2.32 4.00
N HIS A 64 10.90 1.40 3.14
CA HIS A 64 10.04 0.63 2.25
C HIS A 64 10.17 -0.84 2.57
N LEU A 65 9.04 -1.53 2.69
CA LEU A 65 8.97 -3.00 2.80
C LEU A 65 8.01 -3.52 1.74
N LEU A 66 8.36 -4.65 1.16
CA LEU A 66 7.47 -5.45 0.32
C LEU A 66 7.27 -6.78 1.05
N VAL A 67 6.12 -6.94 1.69
CA VAL A 67 5.83 -8.10 2.54
C VAL A 67 4.52 -8.77 2.15
N GLU A 68 4.53 -10.08 2.26
CA GLU A 68 3.34 -10.92 2.19
C GLU A 68 2.96 -11.35 3.59
N THR A 69 1.66 -11.31 3.88
CA THR A 69 1.10 -11.75 5.16
C THR A 69 0.23 -12.99 4.90
N PRO A 70 0.76 -14.22 5.08
CA PRO A 70 -0.04 -15.44 4.99
C PRO A 70 -1.28 -15.39 5.87
N ASP A 71 -1.17 -14.72 7.01
CA ASP A 71 -2.29 -14.43 7.92
C ASP A 71 -2.73 -12.97 7.79
N ALA A 72 -4.02 -12.70 8.02
CA ALA A 72 -4.59 -11.34 7.95
C ALA A 72 -4.21 -10.49 9.17
N ASN A 73 -2.92 -10.20 9.38
CA ASN A 73 -2.37 -9.63 10.62
C ASN A 73 -1.46 -8.40 10.43
N LEU A 74 -1.52 -7.75 9.27
CA LEU A 74 -0.65 -6.61 8.93
C LEU A 74 -0.62 -5.53 10.02
N SER A 75 -1.79 -5.10 10.53
CA SER A 75 -1.85 -4.03 11.54
C SER A 75 -1.21 -4.44 12.86
N LYS A 76 -1.31 -5.71 13.24
CA LYS A 76 -0.68 -6.24 14.46
C LYS A 76 0.84 -6.25 14.31
N GLY A 77 1.36 -6.78 13.21
CA GLY A 77 2.78 -6.81 12.92
C GLY A 77 3.38 -5.41 12.78
N MET A 78 2.71 -4.50 12.09
CA MET A 78 3.17 -3.12 11.97
C MET A 78 3.16 -2.34 13.29
N ARG A 79 2.19 -2.62 14.17
CA ARG A 79 2.20 -2.07 15.53
C ARG A 79 3.42 -2.57 16.30
N HIS A 80 3.76 -3.86 16.15
CA HIS A 80 4.93 -4.44 16.78
C HIS A 80 6.21 -3.80 16.24
N LEU A 81 6.45 -3.86 14.92
CA LEU A 81 7.64 -3.31 14.27
C LEU A 81 7.89 -1.85 14.64
N ASN A 82 6.92 -0.97 14.36
CA ASN A 82 7.08 0.46 14.63
C ASN A 82 7.11 0.77 16.12
N GLY A 83 6.37 0.03 16.94
CA GLY A 83 6.31 0.24 18.40
C GLY A 83 7.62 -0.14 19.07
N VAL A 84 8.15 -1.34 18.80
CA VAL A 84 9.41 -1.83 19.37
C VAL A 84 10.57 -0.93 18.95
N TYR A 85 10.66 -0.61 17.65
CA TYR A 85 11.71 0.27 17.15
C TYR A 85 11.61 1.70 17.74
N THR A 86 10.40 2.27 17.85
CA THR A 86 10.21 3.58 18.50
C THR A 86 10.65 3.56 19.97
N GLN A 87 10.33 2.48 20.69
CA GLN A 87 10.76 2.34 22.11
C GLN A 87 12.28 2.26 22.22
N HIS A 88 12.93 1.50 21.30
CA HIS A 88 14.39 1.44 21.24
C HIS A 88 14.99 2.84 21.04
N VAL A 89 14.59 3.55 19.97
CA VAL A 89 15.11 4.89 19.66
C VAL A 89 14.86 5.87 20.81
N ASN A 90 13.66 5.88 21.40
CA ASN A 90 13.35 6.78 22.51
C ASN A 90 14.21 6.49 23.74
N ARG A 91 14.43 5.21 24.08
CA ARG A 91 15.29 4.82 25.19
C ARG A 91 16.76 5.19 24.95
N THR A 92 17.29 4.84 23.75
CA THR A 92 18.70 5.06 23.40
C THR A 92 19.06 6.54 23.36
N HIS A 93 18.14 7.39 22.88
CA HIS A 93 18.39 8.81 22.65
C HIS A 93 17.71 9.75 23.65
N GLY A 94 17.18 9.23 24.77
CA GLY A 94 16.50 10.04 25.80
C GLY A 94 15.29 10.84 25.28
N ARG A 95 14.58 10.28 24.28
CA ARG A 95 13.45 10.96 23.60
C ARG A 95 12.11 10.50 24.15
N VAL A 96 11.10 11.33 23.96
CA VAL A 96 9.70 11.02 24.23
C VAL A 96 8.85 11.31 23.01
N GLY A 97 7.72 10.61 22.89
CA GLY A 97 6.74 10.84 21.84
C GLY A 97 6.94 9.98 20.58
N HIS A 98 6.34 10.43 19.49
CA HIS A 98 6.26 9.66 18.24
C HIS A 98 7.51 9.79 17.38
N LEU A 99 8.09 8.65 16.98
CA LEU A 99 9.15 8.62 15.98
C LEU A 99 8.57 8.75 14.57
N PHE A 100 7.46 8.07 14.28
CA PHE A 100 6.81 8.06 12.96
C PHE A 100 5.64 9.04 12.88
N GLN A 101 5.47 9.63 11.70
CA GLN A 101 4.38 10.54 11.37
C GLN A 101 3.07 9.76 11.18
N GLY A 102 2.30 9.62 12.25
CA GLY A 102 1.03 8.89 12.22
C GLY A 102 1.21 7.40 11.92
N ARG A 103 0.26 6.83 11.18
CA ARG A 103 0.26 5.40 10.85
C ARG A 103 1.07 5.12 9.59
N PHE A 104 1.56 3.86 9.44
CA PHE A 104 2.15 3.40 8.20
C PHE A 104 1.16 3.50 7.02
N LYS A 105 1.69 3.65 5.81
CA LYS A 105 0.95 3.55 4.56
C LYS A 105 1.16 2.13 3.99
N GLY A 106 0.08 1.42 3.70
CA GLY A 106 0.09 0.12 3.05
C GLY A 106 -0.67 0.19 1.73
N ILE A 107 -0.05 -0.29 0.68
CA ILE A 107 -0.65 -0.46 -0.66
C ILE A 107 -0.75 -1.95 -0.91
N ILE A 108 -1.95 -2.42 -1.26
CA ILE A 108 -2.21 -3.81 -1.63
C ILE A 108 -1.77 -4.01 -3.08
N VAL A 109 -1.04 -5.07 -3.31
CA VAL A 109 -0.35 -5.34 -4.56
C VAL A 109 -0.84 -6.65 -5.17
N GLN A 110 -1.16 -6.62 -6.46
CA GLN A 110 -1.37 -7.84 -7.23
C GLN A 110 -0.02 -8.51 -7.49
N ARG A 111 0.17 -9.73 -6.97
CA ARG A 111 1.45 -10.44 -6.98
C ARG A 111 1.98 -10.66 -8.40
N GLU A 112 1.17 -11.25 -9.27
CA GLU A 112 1.57 -11.73 -10.59
C GLU A 112 2.06 -10.62 -11.53
N GLY A 113 1.52 -9.41 -11.39
CA GLY A 113 1.84 -8.31 -12.30
C GLY A 113 2.82 -7.28 -11.75
N TYR A 114 2.96 -7.20 -10.41
CA TYR A 114 3.64 -6.04 -9.81
C TYR A 114 4.74 -6.38 -8.81
N LEU A 115 4.89 -7.65 -8.39
CA LEU A 115 5.87 -7.99 -7.37
C LEU A 115 7.30 -7.70 -7.82
N LEU A 116 7.67 -8.10 -9.05
CA LEU A 116 9.00 -7.83 -9.62
C LEU A 116 9.27 -6.33 -9.74
N GLU A 117 8.30 -5.58 -10.30
CA GLU A 117 8.39 -4.14 -10.48
C GLU A 117 8.56 -3.41 -9.14
N LEU A 118 7.84 -3.84 -8.12
CA LEU A 118 7.94 -3.24 -6.79
C LEU A 118 9.23 -3.66 -6.06
N ALA A 119 9.68 -4.90 -6.19
CA ALA A 119 10.97 -5.31 -5.65
C ALA A 119 12.10 -4.44 -6.25
N ARG A 120 12.09 -4.24 -7.58
CA ARG A 120 12.99 -3.31 -8.27
C ARG A 120 12.85 -1.89 -7.76
N TYR A 121 11.63 -1.37 -7.68
CA TYR A 121 11.35 -0.02 -7.18
C TYR A 121 11.89 0.17 -5.77
N VAL A 122 11.68 -0.79 -4.86
CA VAL A 122 12.12 -0.70 -3.46
C VAL A 122 13.63 -0.57 -3.37
N VAL A 123 14.40 -1.37 -4.09
CA VAL A 123 15.87 -1.33 -4.02
C VAL A 123 16.48 -0.15 -4.79
N LEU A 124 15.76 0.45 -5.72
CA LEU A 124 16.18 1.64 -6.47
C LEU A 124 15.86 2.97 -5.76
N ASN A 125 15.16 2.96 -4.63
CA ASN A 125 14.82 4.21 -3.93
C ASN A 125 16.05 5.10 -3.63
N PRO A 126 17.20 4.59 -3.15
CA PRO A 126 18.38 5.41 -2.89
C PRO A 126 18.97 6.02 -4.18
N VAL A 127 18.96 5.28 -5.28
CA VAL A 127 19.43 5.77 -6.60
C VAL A 127 18.49 6.87 -7.10
N ARG A 128 17.19 6.66 -7.05
CA ARG A 128 16.16 7.64 -7.46
C ARG A 128 16.15 8.89 -6.59
N ALA A 129 16.60 8.78 -5.33
CA ALA A 129 16.78 9.90 -4.42
C ALA A 129 18.13 10.62 -4.60
N GLY A 130 18.99 10.17 -5.51
CA GLY A 130 20.32 10.73 -5.75
C GLY A 130 21.32 10.51 -4.61
N MET A 131 21.04 9.55 -3.71
CA MET A 131 21.90 9.25 -2.56
C MET A 131 23.11 8.40 -2.97
N VAL A 132 22.94 7.52 -3.94
CA VAL A 132 23.98 6.67 -4.52
C VAL A 132 23.79 6.55 -6.03
N ARG A 133 24.83 6.09 -6.75
CA ARG A 133 24.75 5.90 -8.20
C ARG A 133 24.19 4.55 -8.60
N MET A 134 24.54 3.51 -7.88
CA MET A 134 24.14 2.14 -8.14
C MET A 134 23.44 1.54 -6.91
N PRO A 135 22.48 0.61 -7.08
CA PRO A 135 21.76 0.01 -5.95
C PRO A 135 22.66 -0.80 -5.01
N GLY A 136 23.77 -1.33 -5.51
CA GLY A 136 24.78 -2.03 -4.70
C GLY A 136 25.58 -1.12 -3.77
N ASP A 137 25.64 0.19 -4.07
CA ASP A 137 26.33 1.18 -3.22
C ASP A 137 25.53 1.48 -1.92
N TRP A 138 24.26 1.04 -1.85
CA TRP A 138 23.41 1.23 -0.69
C TRP A 138 23.25 -0.05 0.12
N PRO A 139 23.99 -0.22 1.23
CA PRO A 139 24.00 -1.49 1.98
C PRO A 139 22.68 -1.77 2.73
N TRP A 140 21.82 -0.77 2.88
CA TRP A 140 20.60 -0.81 3.67
C TRP A 140 19.35 -1.13 2.83
N SER A 141 19.54 -1.90 1.75
CA SER A 141 18.47 -2.50 0.97
C SER A 141 18.69 -4.00 0.78
N SER A 142 17.65 -4.71 0.40
CA SER A 142 17.70 -6.14 0.10
C SER A 142 18.49 -6.47 -1.19
N TYR A 143 18.95 -5.47 -1.96
CA TYR A 143 19.61 -5.70 -3.26
C TYR A 143 20.81 -6.63 -3.15
N ARG A 144 21.78 -6.32 -2.27
CA ARG A 144 23.04 -7.08 -2.14
C ARG A 144 22.80 -8.53 -1.72
N ALA A 145 21.81 -8.76 -0.84
CA ALA A 145 21.41 -10.11 -0.45
C ALA A 145 20.74 -10.87 -1.61
N THR A 146 19.92 -10.18 -2.41
CA THR A 146 19.27 -10.79 -3.56
C THR A 146 20.25 -11.20 -4.64
N VAL A 147 21.28 -10.37 -4.91
CA VAL A 147 22.33 -10.70 -5.90
C VAL A 147 23.48 -11.55 -5.34
N GLY A 148 23.37 -12.02 -4.10
CA GLY A 148 24.34 -12.94 -3.49
C GLY A 148 25.65 -12.29 -3.04
N GLU A 149 25.73 -10.95 -2.95
CA GLU A 149 26.91 -10.22 -2.46
C GLU A 149 27.07 -10.30 -0.93
N VAL A 150 25.95 -10.54 -0.24
CA VAL A 150 25.92 -10.81 1.20
C VAL A 150 24.94 -11.96 1.47
N PRO A 151 25.07 -12.70 2.58
CA PRO A 151 24.11 -13.71 2.96
C PRO A 151 22.70 -13.13 3.09
N ALA A 152 21.72 -13.83 2.52
CA ALA A 152 20.32 -13.45 2.68
C ALA A 152 19.83 -13.82 4.09
N PRO A 153 19.22 -12.88 4.84
CA PRO A 153 18.65 -13.22 6.13
C PRO A 153 17.43 -14.15 5.95
N PRO A 154 17.12 -15.02 6.93
CA PRO A 154 16.08 -16.05 6.80
C PRO A 154 14.69 -15.51 6.43
N TYR A 155 14.35 -14.29 6.86
CA TYR A 155 13.06 -13.66 6.59
C TYR A 155 12.94 -13.08 5.16
N LEU A 156 14.08 -12.97 4.41
CA LEU A 156 14.09 -12.41 3.06
C LEU A 156 13.98 -13.52 2.02
N GLN A 157 12.90 -13.52 1.27
CA GLN A 157 12.62 -14.49 0.22
C GLN A 157 13.21 -14.02 -1.12
N THR A 158 14.43 -14.49 -1.44
CA THR A 158 15.13 -14.13 -2.68
C THR A 158 14.87 -15.12 -3.81
N ASP A 159 14.67 -16.40 -3.51
CA ASP A 159 14.60 -17.47 -4.51
C ASP A 159 13.40 -17.33 -5.44
N TRP A 160 12.25 -16.94 -4.89
CA TRP A 160 11.06 -16.71 -5.71
C TRP A 160 11.30 -15.59 -6.73
N LEU A 161 11.95 -14.50 -6.30
CA LEU A 161 12.27 -13.35 -7.15
C LEU A 161 13.24 -13.76 -8.27
N LEU A 162 14.27 -14.49 -7.93
CA LEU A 162 15.32 -14.92 -8.87
C LEU A 162 14.79 -15.94 -9.89
N ARG A 163 13.92 -16.87 -9.48
CA ARG A 163 13.29 -17.86 -10.40
C ARG A 163 12.50 -17.24 -11.54
N ALA A 164 12.10 -15.97 -11.40
CA ALA A 164 11.41 -15.26 -12.47
C ALA A 164 12.34 -14.90 -13.65
N PHE A 165 13.67 -15.00 -13.49
CA PHE A 165 14.65 -14.60 -14.51
C PHE A 165 15.31 -15.79 -15.19
N ALA A 166 15.62 -16.86 -14.49
CA ALA A 166 16.18 -18.09 -15.05
C ALA A 166 16.12 -19.26 -14.05
N GLY A 167 16.34 -20.50 -14.55
CA GLY A 167 16.40 -21.70 -13.70
C GLY A 167 17.71 -21.84 -12.94
N GLY A 168 18.83 -21.36 -13.51
CA GLY A 168 20.15 -21.36 -12.87
C GLY A 168 20.36 -20.10 -12.00
N ARG A 169 20.98 -20.25 -10.82
CA ARG A 169 21.14 -19.14 -9.86
C ARG A 169 21.99 -17.99 -10.44
N GLU A 170 23.07 -18.29 -11.13
CA GLU A 170 23.97 -17.27 -11.70
C GLU A 170 23.28 -16.48 -12.80
N ASP A 171 22.60 -17.16 -13.72
CA ASP A 171 21.83 -16.52 -14.80
C ASP A 171 20.66 -15.71 -14.25
N ALA A 172 20.00 -16.21 -13.20
CA ALA A 172 18.92 -15.51 -12.54
C ALA A 172 19.41 -14.22 -11.88
N ILE A 173 20.56 -14.24 -11.20
CA ILE A 173 21.20 -13.05 -10.63
C ILE A 173 21.60 -12.06 -11.74
N ALA A 174 22.20 -12.53 -12.83
CA ALA A 174 22.55 -11.68 -13.96
C ALA A 174 21.32 -11.04 -14.59
N GLY A 175 20.24 -11.81 -14.74
CA GLY A 175 18.93 -11.32 -15.22
C GLY A 175 18.34 -10.26 -14.29
N TYR A 176 18.34 -10.52 -12.99
CA TYR A 176 17.85 -9.57 -12.00
C TYR A 176 18.68 -8.27 -11.97
N ARG A 177 20.02 -8.36 -12.06
CA ARG A 177 20.88 -7.18 -12.13
C ARG A 177 20.55 -6.30 -13.34
N ARG A 178 20.37 -6.88 -14.52
CA ARG A 178 19.93 -6.15 -15.73
C ARG A 178 18.58 -5.52 -15.53
N PHE A 179 17.60 -6.28 -15.06
CA PHE A 179 16.25 -5.80 -14.78
C PHE A 179 16.24 -4.60 -13.81
N VAL A 180 17.07 -4.63 -12.77
CA VAL A 180 17.17 -3.50 -11.83
C VAL A 180 17.86 -2.31 -12.49
N ALA A 181 18.94 -2.51 -13.25
CA ALA A 181 19.64 -1.45 -13.97
C ALA A 181 18.70 -0.72 -14.98
N ASP A 182 17.93 -1.47 -15.75
CA ASP A 182 16.93 -0.92 -16.70
C ASP A 182 15.85 -0.11 -15.97
N GLY A 183 15.62 -0.40 -14.71
CA GLY A 183 14.66 0.30 -13.86
C GLY A 183 15.08 1.69 -13.39
N ILE A 184 16.36 2.08 -13.55
CA ILE A 184 16.86 3.40 -13.08
C ILE A 184 16.10 4.53 -13.77
N THR A 185 15.89 4.41 -15.09
CA THR A 185 15.18 5.40 -15.91
C THR A 185 13.72 5.07 -16.14
N ALA A 186 13.25 3.89 -15.68
CA ALA A 186 11.88 3.46 -15.90
C ALA A 186 10.86 4.35 -15.14
N PRO A 187 9.64 4.51 -15.67
CA PRO A 187 8.59 5.25 -15.00
C PRO A 187 8.25 4.65 -13.63
N SER A 188 7.66 5.45 -12.78
CA SER A 188 7.25 5.00 -11.44
C SER A 188 6.10 3.98 -11.52
N PRO A 189 6.14 2.86 -10.80
CA PRO A 189 5.04 1.90 -10.76
C PRO A 189 3.75 2.50 -10.17
N TRP A 190 3.87 3.62 -9.49
CA TRP A 190 2.73 4.32 -8.89
C TRP A 190 1.80 5.01 -9.89
N LEU A 191 2.16 5.09 -11.16
CA LEU A 191 1.25 5.56 -12.23
C LEU A 191 0.01 4.66 -12.35
N GLY A 192 0.16 3.36 -12.06
CA GLY A 192 -0.95 2.40 -12.02
C GLY A 192 -1.70 2.32 -10.69
N LEU A 193 -1.41 3.21 -9.73
CA LEU A 193 -2.01 3.17 -8.39
C LEU A 193 -3.48 3.60 -8.42
N LYS A 194 -4.37 2.66 -8.11
CA LYS A 194 -5.82 2.89 -8.05
C LYS A 194 -6.24 3.22 -6.62
N SER A 195 -7.06 4.27 -6.46
CA SER A 195 -7.65 4.69 -5.18
C SER A 195 -6.64 4.88 -4.04
N GLN A 196 -5.37 5.10 -4.35
CA GLN A 196 -4.25 5.27 -3.41
C GLN A 196 -3.91 4.05 -2.54
N ILE A 197 -4.55 2.90 -2.74
CA ILE A 197 -4.37 1.68 -1.93
C ILE A 197 -4.24 0.39 -2.74
N TYR A 198 -4.50 0.40 -4.07
CA TYR A 198 -4.41 -0.80 -4.90
C TYR A 198 -3.43 -0.61 -6.05
N LEU A 199 -2.55 -1.58 -6.23
CA LEU A 199 -1.72 -1.72 -7.40
C LEU A 199 -2.04 -3.07 -8.05
N GLY A 200 -2.84 -3.05 -9.11
CA GLY A 200 -3.35 -4.25 -9.76
C GLY A 200 -4.38 -3.96 -10.84
N SER A 201 -4.82 -5.03 -11.53
CA SER A 201 -5.89 -4.99 -12.51
C SER A 201 -7.24 -4.58 -11.90
N GLU A 202 -8.22 -4.26 -12.73
CA GLU A 202 -9.59 -3.96 -12.25
C GLU A 202 -10.21 -5.16 -11.56
N GLN A 203 -10.06 -6.34 -12.14
CA GLN A 203 -10.54 -7.59 -11.57
C GLN A 203 -9.91 -7.89 -10.19
N PHE A 204 -8.61 -7.59 -10.02
CA PHE A 204 -7.96 -7.72 -8.73
C PHE A 204 -8.57 -6.76 -7.70
N VAL A 205 -8.76 -5.50 -8.08
CA VAL A 205 -9.37 -4.49 -7.20
C VAL A 205 -10.78 -4.90 -6.79
N GLU A 206 -11.61 -5.40 -7.73
CA GLU A 206 -12.97 -5.89 -7.44
C GLU A 206 -12.96 -7.08 -6.48
N ARG A 207 -12.07 -8.06 -6.68
CA ARG A 207 -11.92 -9.19 -5.75
C ARG A 207 -11.56 -8.75 -4.34
N VAL A 208 -10.57 -7.85 -4.22
CA VAL A 208 -10.15 -7.34 -2.90
C VAL A 208 -11.24 -6.49 -2.25
N GLN A 209 -11.98 -5.71 -3.04
CA GLN A 209 -13.12 -4.95 -2.53
C GLN A 209 -14.26 -5.84 -2.01
N ALA A 210 -14.48 -7.01 -2.63
CA ALA A 210 -15.48 -7.97 -2.18
C ALA A 210 -15.17 -8.54 -0.78
N LEU A 211 -13.89 -8.51 -0.35
CA LEU A 211 -13.45 -8.96 0.98
C LEU A 211 -13.70 -7.89 2.07
N ILE A 212 -14.15 -6.70 1.70
CA ILE A 212 -14.38 -5.62 2.67
C ILE A 212 -15.67 -5.90 3.43
N ASP A 213 -15.60 -5.87 4.76
CA ASP A 213 -16.78 -5.93 5.60
C ASP A 213 -17.70 -4.72 5.30
N ARG A 214 -18.86 -5.00 4.68
CA ARG A 214 -19.86 -4.01 4.29
C ARG A 214 -20.53 -3.31 5.49
N LYS A 215 -20.32 -3.80 6.70
CA LYS A 215 -20.86 -3.22 7.95
C LYS A 215 -20.10 -1.98 8.41
N ARG A 216 -18.93 -1.66 7.83
CA ARG A 216 -18.19 -0.46 8.19
C ARG A 216 -18.84 0.78 7.60
N PRO A 217 -19.19 1.80 8.41
CA PRO A 217 -19.75 3.05 7.89
C PRO A 217 -18.77 3.74 6.94
N LEU A 218 -19.14 3.90 5.68
CA LEU A 218 -18.31 4.54 4.64
C LEU A 218 -17.90 5.96 5.02
N GLN A 219 -18.65 6.62 5.90
CA GLN A 219 -18.39 7.98 6.39
C GLN A 219 -17.09 8.11 7.18
N GLU A 220 -16.62 7.04 7.80
CA GLU A 220 -15.35 7.00 8.55
C GLU A 220 -14.10 6.87 7.66
N ILE A 221 -14.28 6.63 6.36
CA ILE A 221 -13.21 6.41 5.39
C ILE A 221 -12.95 7.70 4.61
N PRO A 222 -11.69 8.09 4.33
CA PRO A 222 -11.38 9.26 3.51
C PRO A 222 -12.10 9.21 2.16
N GLN A 223 -12.66 10.33 1.71
CA GLN A 223 -13.43 10.43 0.48
C GLN A 223 -12.71 9.82 -0.75
N ARG A 224 -11.38 10.02 -0.85
CA ARG A 224 -10.55 9.44 -1.93
C ARG A 224 -10.51 7.91 -1.91
N GLN A 225 -10.66 7.30 -0.73
CA GLN A 225 -10.68 5.85 -0.56
C GLN A 225 -12.09 5.26 -0.64
N ARG A 226 -13.13 6.07 -0.37
CA ARG A 226 -14.53 5.67 -0.61
C ARG A 226 -14.78 5.35 -2.08
N ARG A 227 -14.09 6.04 -3.00
CA ARG A 227 -14.15 5.76 -4.45
C ARG A 227 -13.76 4.32 -4.79
N ALA A 228 -12.85 3.73 -4.01
CA ALA A 228 -12.45 2.33 -4.15
C ALA A 228 -13.55 1.32 -3.76
N LEU A 229 -14.54 1.78 -2.98
CA LEU A 229 -15.62 0.96 -2.46
C LEU A 229 -16.94 1.21 -3.17
N ALA A 230 -17.05 2.30 -3.89
CA ALA A 230 -18.23 2.65 -4.67
C ALA A 230 -18.17 2.02 -6.06
N LYS A 231 -19.29 1.52 -6.54
CA LYS A 231 -19.42 1.11 -7.93
C LYS A 231 -19.11 2.28 -8.86
N PRO A 232 -18.66 2.04 -10.12
CA PRO A 232 -18.49 3.09 -11.12
C PRO A 232 -19.77 3.90 -11.33
N LEU A 233 -19.66 5.14 -11.81
CA LEU A 233 -20.85 5.98 -12.04
C LEU A 233 -21.80 5.37 -13.09
N ASP A 234 -21.26 4.64 -14.09
CA ASP A 234 -22.05 3.88 -15.07
C ASP A 234 -22.99 2.85 -14.41
N TYR A 235 -22.55 2.23 -13.31
CA TYR A 235 -23.41 1.31 -12.56
C TYR A 235 -24.66 2.00 -12.04
N TYR A 236 -24.55 3.24 -11.53
CA TYR A 236 -25.70 3.98 -11.03
C TYR A 236 -26.59 4.44 -12.19
N ALA A 237 -26.00 4.84 -13.32
CA ALA A 237 -26.72 5.22 -14.51
C ALA A 237 -27.57 4.06 -15.07
N SER A 238 -27.00 2.86 -15.11
CA SER A 238 -27.70 1.66 -15.63
C SER A 238 -28.69 1.04 -14.63
N ARG A 239 -28.39 1.13 -13.31
CA ARG A 239 -29.18 0.47 -12.25
C ARG A 239 -30.46 1.20 -11.93
N TYR A 240 -30.50 2.52 -12.08
CA TYR A 240 -31.64 3.35 -11.73
C TYR A 240 -32.26 3.97 -13.00
N PRO A 241 -33.50 3.59 -13.35
CA PRO A 241 -34.22 4.22 -14.48
C PRO A 241 -34.45 5.73 -14.27
N ASP A 242 -34.68 6.14 -13.01
CA ASP A 242 -34.81 7.56 -12.62
C ASP A 242 -33.41 8.17 -12.42
N ARG A 243 -33.08 9.15 -13.28
CA ARG A 243 -31.81 9.86 -13.24
C ARG A 243 -31.54 10.51 -11.89
N ASP A 244 -32.52 11.14 -11.27
CA ASP A 244 -32.35 11.85 -10.00
C ASP A 244 -32.09 10.85 -8.87
N ARG A 245 -32.68 9.66 -8.95
CA ARG A 245 -32.33 8.53 -8.05
C ARG A 245 -30.90 8.06 -8.26
N ALA A 246 -30.43 7.94 -9.49
CA ALA A 246 -29.05 7.58 -9.82
C ALA A 246 -28.07 8.60 -9.24
N LEU A 247 -28.32 9.91 -9.44
CA LEU A 247 -27.50 11.00 -8.91
C LEU A 247 -27.43 10.96 -7.38
N ALA A 248 -28.58 10.80 -6.72
CA ALA A 248 -28.65 10.74 -5.26
C ALA A 248 -27.97 9.48 -4.70
N ALA A 249 -28.14 8.31 -5.35
CA ALA A 249 -27.51 7.08 -4.96
C ALA A 249 -25.98 7.16 -5.08
N ALA A 250 -25.45 7.67 -6.20
CA ALA A 250 -24.03 7.89 -6.39
C ALA A 250 -23.44 8.85 -5.34
N TYR A 251 -24.13 9.94 -5.04
CA TYR A 251 -23.70 10.93 -4.04
C TYR A 251 -23.71 10.36 -2.61
N ARG A 252 -24.72 9.57 -2.24
CA ARG A 252 -24.85 8.95 -0.91
C ARG A 252 -23.67 8.02 -0.56
N THR A 253 -23.00 7.45 -1.57
CA THR A 253 -21.78 6.67 -1.34
C THR A 253 -20.66 7.48 -0.68
N GLY A 254 -20.74 8.83 -0.79
CA GLY A 254 -19.66 9.74 -0.37
C GLY A 254 -18.36 9.57 -1.14
N ALA A 255 -18.37 8.77 -2.22
CA ALA A 255 -17.21 8.48 -3.05
C ALA A 255 -17.00 9.51 -4.15
N TYR A 256 -18.08 10.11 -4.61
CA TYR A 256 -18.10 11.05 -5.73
C TYR A 256 -18.46 12.45 -5.25
N SER A 257 -17.78 13.47 -5.79
CA SER A 257 -18.20 14.87 -5.59
C SER A 257 -19.44 15.17 -6.47
N MET A 258 -20.23 16.16 -6.07
CA MET A 258 -21.35 16.63 -6.92
C MET A 258 -20.87 17.05 -8.31
N GLN A 259 -19.66 17.60 -8.42
CA GLN A 259 -19.08 18.01 -9.70
C GLN A 259 -18.79 16.78 -10.59
N ALA A 260 -18.15 15.75 -10.05
CA ALA A 260 -17.84 14.52 -10.80
C ALA A 260 -19.10 13.78 -11.25
N ILE A 261 -20.17 13.80 -10.42
CA ILE A 261 -21.47 13.23 -10.78
C ILE A 261 -22.11 14.06 -11.90
N ALA A 262 -22.09 15.40 -11.76
CA ALA A 262 -22.63 16.30 -12.76
C ALA A 262 -21.96 16.11 -14.14
N GLU A 263 -20.64 16.05 -14.18
CA GLU A 263 -19.87 15.82 -15.40
C GLU A 263 -20.22 14.47 -16.06
N HIS A 264 -20.28 13.40 -15.27
CA HIS A 264 -20.58 12.06 -15.79
C HIS A 264 -22.01 11.95 -16.35
N PHE A 265 -22.99 12.55 -15.67
CA PHE A 265 -24.40 12.49 -16.09
C PHE A 265 -24.83 13.62 -17.06
N GLY A 266 -23.90 14.48 -17.46
CA GLY A 266 -24.18 15.60 -18.37
C GLY A 266 -25.16 16.63 -17.81
N VAL A 267 -25.13 16.86 -16.48
CA VAL A 267 -26.05 17.78 -15.80
C VAL A 267 -25.29 18.86 -15.02
N SER A 268 -26.01 19.88 -14.55
CA SER A 268 -25.42 20.90 -13.69
C SER A 268 -25.21 20.38 -12.25
N ARG A 269 -24.21 20.92 -11.54
CA ARG A 269 -24.01 20.65 -10.10
C ARG A 269 -25.27 20.96 -9.27
N MET A 270 -26.05 21.99 -9.69
CA MET A 270 -27.32 22.35 -9.04
C MET A 270 -28.35 21.25 -9.19
N THR A 271 -28.41 20.59 -10.35
CA THR A 271 -29.30 19.45 -10.60
C THR A 271 -28.97 18.31 -9.65
N VAL A 272 -27.66 17.95 -9.48
CA VAL A 272 -27.25 16.95 -8.51
C VAL A 272 -27.64 17.34 -7.08
N SER A 273 -27.41 18.60 -6.69
CA SER A 273 -27.78 19.09 -5.36
C SER A 273 -29.29 18.98 -5.10
N ARG A 274 -30.12 19.28 -6.11
CA ARG A 274 -31.57 19.17 -6.02
C ARG A 274 -32.03 17.73 -5.89
N ALA A 275 -31.49 16.83 -6.73
CA ALA A 275 -31.76 15.39 -6.68
C ALA A 275 -31.43 14.79 -5.31
N VAL A 276 -30.27 15.15 -4.75
CA VAL A 276 -29.85 14.71 -3.40
C VAL A 276 -30.83 15.20 -2.32
N LYS A 277 -31.29 16.45 -2.38
CA LYS A 277 -32.26 17.00 -1.41
C LYS A 277 -33.61 16.36 -1.53
N CYS A 278 -34.14 16.19 -2.76
CA CYS A 278 -35.49 15.64 -3.01
C CYS A 278 -35.57 14.15 -2.67
N LYS A 279 -34.47 13.38 -2.85
CA LYS A 279 -34.42 11.93 -2.64
C LYS A 279 -33.73 11.54 -1.32
N ALA A 280 -33.61 12.46 -0.38
CA ALA A 280 -32.95 12.20 0.93
C ALA A 280 -33.68 11.11 1.76
N GLN A 281 -34.94 10.82 1.47
CA GLN A 281 -35.78 9.88 2.22
C GLN A 281 -36.00 8.53 1.56
N ASP A 282 -35.49 8.28 0.35
CA ASP A 282 -35.63 6.97 -0.31
C ASP A 282 -34.65 5.95 0.25
N PRO A 283 -35.11 4.73 0.67
CA PRO A 283 -34.23 3.70 1.21
C PRO A 283 -33.23 3.22 0.17
N THR A 284 -32.01 2.88 0.64
CA THR A 284 -30.94 2.33 -0.21
C THR A 284 -31.27 0.87 -0.56
N PRO A 285 -30.99 0.38 -1.80
CA PRO A 285 -31.31 -0.99 -2.23
C PRO A 285 -30.65 -2.13 -1.42
N ALA A 286 -29.75 -1.82 -0.47
CA ALA A 286 -29.18 -2.80 0.44
C ALA A 286 -30.19 -3.38 1.45
N ASP A 287 -31.35 -2.73 1.64
CA ASP A 287 -32.41 -3.20 2.55
C ASP A 287 -33.41 -4.15 1.88
N GLU A 288 -33.42 -4.27 0.55
CA GLU A 288 -34.34 -5.15 -0.16
C GLU A 288 -33.85 -6.61 -0.26
N THR A 289 -32.54 -6.89 -0.07
CA THR A 289 -32.00 -8.26 -0.08
C THR A 289 -32.08 -8.98 1.28
N ALA A 290 -32.58 -8.31 2.33
CA ALA A 290 -32.77 -8.90 3.66
C ALA A 290 -34.22 -9.37 3.94
N ARG A 291 -35.11 -9.27 2.94
CA ARG A 291 -36.51 -9.75 3.03
C ARG A 291 -36.84 -10.65 1.84
N GLY A 292 -36.18 -11.79 1.75
CA GLY A 292 -36.48 -12.85 0.83
C GLY A 292 -35.94 -14.17 1.36
#